data_cb0fdca65a40cd2433b463c2383ccb67
#
_entry.id   cb0fdca65a40cd2433b463c2383ccb67
#
_cell.length_a   1.000
_cell.length_b   1.000
_cell.length_c   1.000
_cell.angle_alpha   90.00
_cell.angle_beta   90.00
_cell.angle_gamma   90.00
#
_symmetry.space_group_name_H-M   'P 1'
#
loop_
_entity.id
_entity.type
_entity.pdbx_description
1 polymer ?
#
loop_
_entity_poly.entity_id
_entity_poly.type
_entity_poly.pdbx_seq_one_letter_code
_entity_poly.pdbx_strand_id
1 'polypeptide(L)'
;MAGQPEPDFVVVGTGAGGLVGAIAARLNGLNPIIIEKAPVWGGTSALSGGGVWIPNNPLMKRDGVEDSLEAGLAYLDATIGDVGPASSHERRLAYLQEGPEMVAQLAEQGFGWRRAPRYPDYYPDYPGGRVGRTLEGVNFDAKRLGPWLNTMRRSAMPDMALSTDAAPQIPTAFRSMKSFATLLSVMGRTIAFRLKGQVPLALGKTLVAQLMVIVQKLGIPVRLNTPLHSLVEENGRITAVVVKTARGEERISAARGVLLCAGGFAKDAAYRLPLQGVTGEWSPASPDDTGDAHKIGVAVGAQLALMDAATWFPVSIMPDGVINAGIWERTLPGSIIVDPAGHRFVNEAASYVDVGQAMLNRGPCWLVFDSRYRNRYFFGSTPPRMTKALVDNGFFVTASTLPELAAKCGIDADGLVQTVARVNDMASRGVDEDFQRGNNVYDLYYGDPTHKPNAAFGGLEQTPFFATRVYPGDLSTKGGLMADEHARVLREDGSVIDGLYAAGNCAAPVMGRTYPGAGATLGPAMVFAWIAARHCAGVTA
;
A
#
# COMPACT_ATOMS: atom_id res chain seq x y z
N MET A 1 -26.91 9.68 -31.01
CA MET A 1 -25.52 9.72 -30.57
C MET A 1 -24.71 9.06 -31.66
N ALA A 2 -23.88 9.82 -32.37
CA ALA A 2 -22.94 9.24 -33.34
C ALA A 2 -22.07 8.24 -32.58
N GLY A 3 -22.00 7.00 -33.07
CA GLY A 3 -21.39 5.89 -32.36
C GLY A 3 -19.94 6.21 -31.99
N GLN A 4 -19.63 6.10 -30.69
CA GLN A 4 -18.23 6.01 -30.28
C GLN A 4 -17.63 4.78 -30.98
N PRO A 5 -16.42 4.85 -31.48
CA PRO A 5 -15.78 3.71 -32.11
C PRO A 5 -15.76 2.53 -31.13
N GLU A 6 -15.93 1.33 -31.65
CA GLU A 6 -15.90 0.11 -30.84
C GLU A 6 -14.58 0.02 -30.07
N PRO A 7 -14.60 -0.35 -28.78
CA PRO A 7 -13.36 -0.46 -28.02
C PRO A 7 -12.46 -1.56 -28.61
N ASP A 8 -11.17 -1.28 -28.63
CA ASP A 8 -10.14 -2.22 -29.08
C ASP A 8 -9.22 -2.69 -27.93
N PHE A 9 -9.27 -2.00 -26.79
CA PHE A 9 -8.51 -2.33 -25.60
C PHE A 9 -9.41 -2.28 -24.35
N VAL A 10 -9.51 -3.38 -23.62
CA VAL A 10 -10.31 -3.47 -22.41
C VAL A 10 -9.44 -3.45 -21.16
N VAL A 11 -9.70 -2.52 -20.25
CA VAL A 11 -9.02 -2.43 -18.96
C VAL A 11 -9.98 -2.89 -17.86
N VAL A 12 -9.57 -3.87 -17.07
CA VAL A 12 -10.36 -4.46 -15.98
C VAL A 12 -9.91 -3.92 -14.64
N GLY A 13 -10.75 -3.09 -14.02
CA GLY A 13 -10.52 -2.47 -12.71
C GLY A 13 -10.21 -0.97 -12.80
N THR A 14 -10.68 -0.24 -11.77
CA THR A 14 -10.55 1.22 -11.63
C THR A 14 -9.54 1.66 -10.57
N GLY A 15 -8.66 0.76 -10.14
CA GLY A 15 -7.51 1.09 -9.31
C GLY A 15 -6.49 1.96 -10.06
N ALA A 16 -5.45 2.43 -9.38
CA ALA A 16 -4.45 3.32 -9.98
C ALA A 16 -3.82 2.73 -11.25
N GLY A 17 -3.49 1.43 -11.27
CA GLY A 17 -2.97 0.75 -12.46
C GLY A 17 -3.95 0.78 -13.62
N GLY A 18 -5.24 0.43 -13.40
CA GLY A 18 -6.24 0.43 -14.46
C GLY A 18 -6.48 1.82 -15.06
N LEU A 19 -6.57 2.86 -14.21
CA LEU A 19 -6.72 4.24 -14.68
C LEU A 19 -5.51 4.69 -15.51
N VAL A 20 -4.27 4.38 -15.07
CA VAL A 20 -3.04 4.71 -15.81
C VAL A 20 -2.96 3.92 -17.12
N GLY A 21 -3.27 2.62 -17.12
CA GLY A 21 -3.28 1.80 -18.33
C GLY A 21 -4.24 2.33 -19.38
N ALA A 22 -5.45 2.76 -18.97
CA ALA A 22 -6.42 3.34 -19.89
C ALA A 22 -5.95 4.72 -20.43
N ILE A 23 -5.35 5.56 -19.57
CA ILE A 23 -4.76 6.84 -20.00
C ILE A 23 -3.66 6.58 -21.02
N ALA A 24 -2.72 5.69 -20.71
CA ALA A 24 -1.63 5.32 -21.61
C ALA A 24 -2.13 4.78 -22.95
N ALA A 25 -3.13 3.90 -22.93
CA ALA A 25 -3.76 3.37 -24.14
C ALA A 25 -4.31 4.50 -25.03
N ARG A 26 -5.08 5.42 -24.44
CA ARG A 26 -5.65 6.55 -25.18
C ARG A 26 -4.57 7.49 -25.75
N LEU A 27 -3.51 7.77 -25.00
CA LEU A 27 -2.41 8.62 -25.43
C LEU A 27 -1.61 7.99 -26.60
N ASN A 28 -1.61 6.67 -26.71
CA ASN A 28 -0.93 5.92 -27.77
C ASN A 28 -1.89 5.43 -28.88
N GLY A 29 -3.07 6.05 -29.02
CA GLY A 29 -3.97 5.86 -30.15
C GLY A 29 -4.90 4.66 -30.08
N LEU A 30 -4.94 3.94 -28.95
CA LEU A 30 -5.94 2.89 -28.72
C LEU A 30 -7.29 3.50 -28.29
N ASN A 31 -8.35 2.71 -28.44
CA ASN A 31 -9.69 3.06 -27.98
C ASN A 31 -10.09 2.26 -26.73
N PRO A 32 -9.59 2.65 -25.52
CA PRO A 32 -9.83 1.89 -24.29
C PRO A 32 -11.23 2.07 -23.73
N ILE A 33 -11.72 1.01 -23.06
CA ILE A 33 -12.85 1.05 -22.12
C ILE A 33 -12.39 0.48 -20.78
N ILE A 34 -12.85 1.09 -19.68
CA ILE A 34 -12.61 0.56 -18.33
C ILE A 34 -13.89 -0.11 -17.83
N ILE A 35 -13.78 -1.35 -17.33
CA ILE A 35 -14.84 -2.06 -16.64
C ILE A 35 -14.49 -2.25 -15.16
N GLU A 36 -15.49 -2.06 -14.28
CA GLU A 36 -15.36 -2.19 -12.82
C GLU A 36 -16.55 -3.01 -12.29
N LYS A 37 -16.29 -4.06 -11.51
CA LYS A 37 -17.35 -4.91 -10.97
C LYS A 37 -18.17 -4.22 -9.88
N ALA A 38 -17.55 -3.35 -9.10
CA ALA A 38 -18.19 -2.64 -7.99
C ALA A 38 -19.09 -1.49 -8.48
N PRO A 39 -20.08 -1.09 -7.67
CA PRO A 39 -20.85 0.13 -7.91
C PRO A 39 -20.04 1.40 -7.65
N VAL A 40 -18.82 1.26 -7.12
CA VAL A 40 -17.90 2.36 -6.79
C VAL A 40 -16.52 2.10 -7.40
N TRP A 41 -15.87 3.19 -7.85
CA TRP A 41 -14.54 3.13 -8.47
C TRP A 41 -13.42 3.50 -7.50
N GLY A 42 -12.18 3.16 -7.87
CA GLY A 42 -10.95 3.51 -7.16
C GLY A 42 -10.26 2.34 -6.45
N GLY A 43 -10.97 1.21 -6.27
CA GLY A 43 -10.42 -0.02 -5.67
C GLY A 43 -9.70 0.21 -4.34
N THR A 44 -8.78 -0.67 -3.98
CA THR A 44 -7.91 -0.55 -2.81
C THR A 44 -6.96 0.67 -2.90
N SER A 45 -6.66 1.15 -4.12
CA SER A 45 -5.84 2.35 -4.33
C SER A 45 -6.44 3.60 -3.66
N ALA A 46 -7.77 3.75 -3.66
CA ALA A 46 -8.45 4.86 -2.98
C ALA A 46 -8.36 4.80 -1.45
N LEU A 47 -8.15 3.60 -0.89
CA LEU A 47 -8.03 3.35 0.56
C LEU A 47 -6.59 3.49 1.07
N SER A 48 -5.62 3.52 0.16
CA SER A 48 -4.18 3.46 0.43
C SER A 48 -3.60 4.80 0.92
N GLY A 49 -2.34 4.76 1.37
CA GLY A 49 -1.54 5.95 1.64
C GLY A 49 -1.16 6.77 0.40
N GLY A 50 -1.45 6.30 -0.81
CA GLY A 50 -1.26 7.03 -2.07
C GLY A 50 0.18 7.28 -2.48
N GLY A 51 1.16 6.69 -1.80
CA GLY A 51 2.56 6.73 -2.19
C GLY A 51 2.81 5.97 -3.49
N VAL A 52 3.70 6.50 -4.33
CA VAL A 52 4.16 5.89 -5.59
C VAL A 52 5.69 5.93 -5.56
N TRP A 53 6.33 4.76 -5.37
CA TRP A 53 7.77 4.67 -5.23
C TRP A 53 8.40 4.55 -6.62
N ILE A 54 9.13 5.58 -7.05
CA ILE A 54 9.80 5.64 -8.35
C ILE A 54 11.23 6.15 -8.14
N PRO A 55 12.24 5.29 -8.24
CA PRO A 55 13.64 5.72 -8.29
C PRO A 55 13.91 6.65 -9.48
N ASN A 56 14.87 7.54 -9.34
CA ASN A 56 15.32 8.46 -10.39
C ASN A 56 14.18 9.28 -11.02
N ASN A 57 13.14 9.62 -10.25
CA ASN A 57 11.98 10.33 -10.78
C ASN A 57 12.30 11.81 -11.11
N PRO A 58 11.55 12.43 -12.04
CA PRO A 58 11.81 13.81 -12.49
C PRO A 58 11.80 14.86 -11.37
N LEU A 59 11.07 14.60 -10.26
CA LEU A 59 11.02 15.52 -9.13
C LEU A 59 12.30 15.48 -8.29
N MET A 60 12.99 14.34 -8.21
CA MET A 60 14.31 14.25 -7.60
C MET A 60 15.30 15.11 -8.37
N LYS A 61 15.34 14.97 -9.70
CA LYS A 61 16.19 15.78 -10.58
C LYS A 61 15.89 17.28 -10.44
N ARG A 62 14.62 17.66 -10.45
CA ARG A 62 14.18 19.05 -10.24
C ARG A 62 14.68 19.62 -8.90
N ASP A 63 14.62 18.82 -7.84
CA ASP A 63 14.97 19.23 -6.47
C ASP A 63 16.48 19.07 -6.18
N GLY A 64 17.31 18.72 -7.18
CA GLY A 64 18.77 18.54 -7.04
C GLY A 64 19.17 17.34 -6.18
N VAL A 65 18.31 16.31 -6.09
CA VAL A 65 18.60 15.07 -5.36
C VAL A 65 19.14 14.04 -6.33
N GLU A 66 20.36 13.57 -6.08
CA GLU A 66 21.00 12.56 -6.91
C GLU A 66 20.36 11.18 -6.75
N ASP A 67 19.95 10.60 -7.88
CA ASP A 67 19.55 9.20 -8.00
C ASP A 67 19.84 8.74 -9.43
N SER A 68 19.90 7.43 -9.66
CA SER A 68 20.15 6.88 -10.98
C SER A 68 19.46 5.53 -11.19
N LEU A 69 19.43 5.09 -12.45
CA LEU A 69 18.96 3.76 -12.82
C LEU A 69 19.77 2.67 -12.10
N GLU A 70 21.10 2.81 -12.09
CA GLU A 70 22.06 1.87 -11.50
C GLU A 70 21.85 1.80 -9.97
N ALA A 71 21.68 2.94 -9.31
CA ALA A 71 21.38 2.98 -7.87
C ALA A 71 20.03 2.33 -7.55
N GLY A 72 19.02 2.56 -8.38
CA GLY A 72 17.73 1.90 -8.28
C GLY A 72 17.83 0.39 -8.45
N LEU A 73 18.59 -0.07 -9.44
CA LEU A 73 18.78 -1.49 -9.73
C LEU A 73 19.56 -2.19 -8.62
N ALA A 74 20.69 -1.61 -8.18
CA ALA A 74 21.49 -2.13 -7.07
C ALA A 74 20.64 -2.29 -5.79
N TYR A 75 19.74 -1.34 -5.54
CA TYR A 75 18.84 -1.40 -4.40
C TYR A 75 17.79 -2.51 -4.54
N LEU A 76 17.18 -2.67 -5.72
CA LEU A 76 16.24 -3.76 -5.96
C LEU A 76 16.91 -5.13 -5.88
N ASP A 77 18.12 -5.27 -6.43
CA ASP A 77 18.88 -6.52 -6.38
C ASP A 77 19.23 -6.90 -4.94
N ALA A 78 19.66 -5.93 -4.12
CA ALA A 78 20.00 -6.15 -2.72
C ALA A 78 18.77 -6.46 -1.83
N THR A 79 17.61 -5.87 -2.14
CA THR A 79 16.40 -6.02 -1.31
C THR A 79 15.56 -7.23 -1.67
N ILE A 80 15.46 -7.57 -2.96
CA ILE A 80 14.54 -8.60 -3.46
C ILE A 80 15.22 -9.97 -3.47
N GLY A 81 16.49 -10.03 -3.87
CA GLY A 81 17.19 -11.28 -4.08
C GLY A 81 16.66 -12.05 -5.29
N ASP A 82 16.84 -13.37 -5.27
CA ASP A 82 16.29 -14.27 -6.28
C ASP A 82 14.92 -14.81 -5.84
N VAL A 83 13.89 -14.46 -6.57
CA VAL A 83 12.50 -14.92 -6.38
C VAL A 83 11.93 -15.50 -7.67
N GLY A 84 12.80 -15.86 -8.61
CA GLY A 84 12.45 -16.40 -9.92
C GLY A 84 11.95 -15.33 -10.90
N PRO A 85 11.34 -15.75 -12.02
CA PRO A 85 11.03 -14.87 -13.15
C PRO A 85 10.01 -13.76 -12.83
N ALA A 86 9.28 -13.85 -11.71
CA ALA A 86 8.38 -12.78 -11.26
C ALA A 86 9.10 -11.45 -11.00
N SER A 87 10.40 -11.50 -10.66
CA SER A 87 11.26 -10.33 -10.49
C SER A 87 12.58 -10.52 -11.24
N SER A 88 12.49 -10.82 -12.53
CA SER A 88 13.66 -10.93 -13.40
C SER A 88 14.39 -9.59 -13.53
N HIS A 89 15.64 -9.65 -13.97
CA HIS A 89 16.45 -8.44 -14.24
C HIS A 89 15.75 -7.51 -15.23
N GLU A 90 15.19 -8.07 -16.32
CA GLU A 90 14.49 -7.33 -17.35
C GLU A 90 13.25 -6.61 -16.79
N ARG A 91 12.48 -7.25 -15.92
CA ARG A 91 11.33 -6.63 -15.28
C ARG A 91 11.73 -5.51 -14.32
N ARG A 92 12.80 -5.69 -13.54
CA ARG A 92 13.35 -4.62 -12.66
C ARG A 92 13.81 -3.44 -13.50
N LEU A 93 14.51 -3.71 -14.61
CA LEU A 93 15.02 -2.69 -15.51
C LEU A 93 13.87 -1.93 -16.19
N ALA A 94 12.88 -2.63 -16.75
CA ALA A 94 11.70 -2.01 -17.36
C ALA A 94 10.95 -1.10 -16.38
N TYR A 95 10.78 -1.54 -15.13
CA TYR A 95 10.17 -0.72 -14.08
C TYR A 95 10.93 0.57 -13.82
N LEU A 96 12.26 0.49 -13.73
CA LEU A 96 13.12 1.65 -13.41
C LEU A 96 13.24 2.63 -14.59
N GLN A 97 13.20 2.14 -15.83
CA GLN A 97 13.26 2.97 -17.04
C GLN A 97 11.93 3.68 -17.31
N GLU A 98 10.82 2.93 -17.27
CA GLU A 98 9.50 3.45 -17.65
C GLU A 98 8.82 4.25 -16.51
N GLY A 99 9.22 4.04 -15.26
CA GLY A 99 8.65 4.76 -14.12
C GLY A 99 8.79 6.28 -14.19
N PRO A 100 9.99 6.84 -14.41
CA PRO A 100 10.19 8.27 -14.57
C PRO A 100 9.43 8.86 -15.75
N GLU A 101 9.34 8.15 -16.89
CA GLU A 101 8.61 8.57 -18.09
C GLU A 101 7.10 8.63 -17.80
N MET A 102 6.53 7.60 -17.19
CA MET A 102 5.13 7.61 -16.76
C MET A 102 4.81 8.82 -15.88
N VAL A 103 5.68 9.15 -14.92
CA VAL A 103 5.50 10.32 -14.04
C VAL A 103 5.48 11.62 -14.84
N ALA A 104 6.40 11.78 -15.81
CA ALA A 104 6.48 12.95 -16.67
C ALA A 104 5.21 13.09 -17.53
N GLN A 105 4.82 12.03 -18.21
CA GLN A 105 3.65 12.03 -19.09
C GLN A 105 2.33 12.29 -18.35
N LEU A 106 2.15 11.71 -17.17
CA LEU A 106 0.98 12.02 -16.34
C LEU A 106 0.97 13.48 -15.86
N ALA A 107 2.14 14.07 -15.59
CA ALA A 107 2.25 15.49 -15.24
C ALA A 107 1.82 16.39 -16.42
N GLU A 108 2.20 16.07 -17.67
CA GLU A 108 1.76 16.75 -18.89
C GLU A 108 0.24 16.68 -19.08
N GLN A 109 -0.39 15.59 -18.65
CA GLN A 109 -1.85 15.46 -18.67
C GLN A 109 -2.55 16.25 -17.54
N GLY A 110 -1.78 16.85 -16.62
CA GLY A 110 -2.26 17.69 -15.54
C GLY A 110 -2.32 16.99 -14.18
N PHE A 111 -1.63 15.84 -14.02
CA PHE A 111 -1.46 15.22 -12.71
C PHE A 111 -0.49 16.04 -11.85
N GLY A 112 -0.93 16.49 -10.70
CA GLY A 112 -0.09 17.22 -9.75
C GLY A 112 0.70 16.28 -8.85
N TRP A 113 2.00 16.13 -9.12
CA TRP A 113 2.91 15.37 -8.31
C TRP A 113 3.57 16.19 -7.19
N ARG A 114 3.80 15.55 -6.06
CA ARG A 114 4.67 16.04 -4.98
C ARG A 114 5.58 14.90 -4.53
N ARG A 115 6.83 15.21 -4.25
CA ARG A 115 7.78 14.29 -3.63
C ARG A 115 7.62 14.30 -2.11
N ALA A 116 7.84 13.17 -1.45
CA ALA A 116 8.01 13.06 0.00
C ALA A 116 9.52 13.10 0.31
N PRO A 117 10.13 14.31 0.47
CA PRO A 117 11.58 14.48 0.44
C PRO A 117 12.31 13.88 1.63
N ARG A 118 11.61 13.57 2.72
CA ARG A 118 12.19 12.99 3.93
C ARG A 118 11.90 11.51 4.10
N TYR A 119 11.08 10.93 3.21
CA TYR A 119 10.68 9.54 3.33
C TYR A 119 11.81 8.63 2.83
N PRO A 120 12.44 7.80 3.71
CA PRO A 120 13.50 6.89 3.30
C PRO A 120 12.96 5.65 2.61
N ASP A 121 13.81 5.00 1.81
CA ASP A 121 13.61 3.62 1.44
C ASP A 121 13.55 2.74 2.69
N TYR A 122 12.88 1.58 2.63
CA TYR A 122 12.62 0.77 3.82
C TYR A 122 13.84 -0.01 4.31
N TYR A 123 14.82 -0.19 3.45
CA TYR A 123 16.11 -0.82 3.75
C TYR A 123 17.25 0.16 3.38
N PRO A 124 17.34 1.30 4.08
CA PRO A 124 18.19 2.42 3.64
C PRO A 124 19.69 2.11 3.67
N ASP A 125 20.10 1.09 4.44
CA ASP A 125 21.49 0.66 4.59
C ASP A 125 21.95 -0.29 3.47
N TYR A 126 21.02 -0.74 2.60
CA TYR A 126 21.37 -1.59 1.46
C TYR A 126 21.96 -0.77 0.30
N PRO A 127 22.82 -1.40 -0.55
CA PRO A 127 23.38 -0.74 -1.72
C PRO A 127 22.31 -0.01 -2.54
N GLY A 128 22.57 1.24 -2.87
CA GLY A 128 21.62 2.05 -3.64
C GLY A 128 20.42 2.61 -2.86
N GLY A 129 20.29 2.34 -1.56
CA GLY A 129 19.25 2.92 -0.69
C GLY A 129 19.28 4.46 -0.70
N ARG A 130 18.12 5.12 -0.70
CA ARG A 130 17.98 6.59 -0.82
C ARG A 130 16.83 7.11 0.04
N VAL A 131 16.76 8.43 0.13
CA VAL A 131 15.66 9.17 0.76
C VAL A 131 14.95 10.00 -0.31
N GLY A 132 13.61 9.96 -0.32
CA GLY A 132 12.82 10.84 -1.17
C GLY A 132 12.44 10.28 -2.56
N ARG A 133 12.49 8.97 -2.77
CA ARG A 133 11.99 8.30 -4.00
C ARG A 133 10.47 8.24 -4.09
N THR A 134 9.79 8.37 -2.95
CA THR A 134 8.33 8.31 -2.90
C THR A 134 7.68 9.59 -3.41
N LEU A 135 6.77 9.44 -4.35
CA LEU A 135 5.88 10.47 -4.87
C LEU A 135 4.47 10.31 -4.30
N GLU A 136 3.69 11.37 -4.30
CA GLU A 136 2.27 11.39 -3.99
C GLU A 136 1.55 12.46 -4.80
N GLY A 137 0.22 12.35 -4.94
CA GLY A 137 -0.59 13.42 -5.51
C GLY A 137 -0.67 14.64 -4.58
N VAL A 138 -0.63 15.86 -5.13
CA VAL A 138 -0.93 17.08 -4.36
C VAL A 138 -2.37 17.05 -3.85
N ASN A 139 -2.66 17.75 -2.74
CA ASN A 139 -4.03 17.86 -2.24
C ASN A 139 -4.96 18.38 -3.34
N PHE A 140 -6.13 17.78 -3.48
CA PHE A 140 -6.99 17.92 -4.62
C PHE A 140 -8.43 18.25 -4.18
N ASP A 141 -9.12 19.11 -4.94
CA ASP A 141 -10.53 19.38 -4.71
C ASP A 141 -11.41 18.32 -5.35
N ALA A 142 -12.09 17.52 -4.52
CA ALA A 142 -12.98 16.45 -4.96
C ALA A 142 -14.11 16.93 -5.88
N LYS A 143 -14.55 18.19 -5.80
CA LYS A 143 -15.62 18.72 -6.65
C LYS A 143 -15.28 18.71 -8.14
N ARG A 144 -13.98 18.66 -8.48
CA ARG A 144 -13.53 18.53 -9.88
C ARG A 144 -13.94 17.20 -10.53
N LEU A 145 -14.30 16.20 -9.73
CA LEU A 145 -14.82 14.91 -10.22
C LEU A 145 -16.26 15.00 -10.75
N GLY A 146 -16.98 16.08 -10.43
CA GLY A 146 -18.39 16.19 -10.78
C GLY A 146 -19.23 15.02 -10.25
N PRO A 147 -20.13 14.43 -11.06
CA PRO A 147 -20.96 13.30 -10.63
C PRO A 147 -20.17 12.05 -10.17
N TRP A 148 -18.96 11.85 -10.67
CA TRP A 148 -18.10 10.70 -10.30
C TRP A 148 -17.67 10.73 -8.83
N LEU A 149 -17.77 11.87 -8.14
CA LEU A 149 -17.51 11.96 -6.71
C LEU A 149 -18.46 11.06 -5.89
N ASN A 150 -19.70 10.87 -6.33
CA ASN A 150 -20.71 10.10 -5.62
C ASN A 150 -20.45 8.59 -5.64
N THR A 151 -19.73 8.12 -6.66
CA THR A 151 -19.36 6.71 -6.85
C THR A 151 -17.88 6.44 -6.57
N MET A 152 -17.16 7.40 -5.99
CA MET A 152 -15.79 7.19 -5.54
C MET A 152 -15.77 6.36 -4.26
N ARG A 153 -14.90 5.35 -4.18
CA ARG A 153 -14.68 4.56 -2.96
C ARG A 153 -14.20 5.45 -1.82
N ARG A 154 -14.87 5.36 -0.68
CA ARG A 154 -14.54 6.13 0.52
C ARG A 154 -13.73 5.30 1.49
N SER A 155 -12.77 5.94 2.18
CA SER A 155 -12.05 5.38 3.32
C SER A 155 -12.63 5.92 4.62
N ALA A 156 -12.38 5.22 5.73
CA ALA A 156 -12.72 5.71 7.08
C ALA A 156 -11.94 6.98 7.46
N MET A 157 -10.81 7.24 6.80
CA MET A 157 -10.00 8.43 7.07
C MET A 157 -10.72 9.69 6.62
N PRO A 158 -10.84 10.72 7.49
CA PRO A 158 -11.49 11.99 7.17
C PRO A 158 -10.84 12.68 5.95
N ASP A 159 -11.67 13.45 5.20
CA ASP A 159 -11.19 14.28 4.10
C ASP A 159 -10.45 15.50 4.66
N MET A 160 -9.13 15.52 4.50
CA MET A 160 -8.23 16.55 5.02
C MET A 160 -7.03 16.78 4.07
N ALA A 161 -6.40 17.94 4.18
CA ALA A 161 -5.22 18.31 3.39
C ALA A 161 -3.93 17.75 4.00
N LEU A 162 -3.85 16.42 4.14
CA LEU A 162 -2.70 15.69 4.67
C LEU A 162 -1.66 15.40 3.58
N SER A 163 -0.41 15.24 3.95
CA SER A 163 0.67 14.73 3.09
C SER A 163 1.41 13.59 3.77
N THR A 164 2.05 12.75 2.99
CA THR A 164 2.87 11.64 3.47
C THR A 164 3.95 12.10 4.45
N ASP A 165 4.64 13.21 4.18
CA ASP A 165 5.65 13.78 5.10
C ASP A 165 5.08 14.43 6.36
N ALA A 166 3.81 14.81 6.37
CA ALA A 166 3.15 15.36 7.55
C ALA A 166 2.62 14.24 8.48
N ALA A 167 2.23 13.11 7.91
CA ALA A 167 1.59 12.02 8.63
C ALA A 167 2.41 11.52 9.84
N PRO A 168 3.74 11.27 9.75
CA PRO A 168 4.54 10.81 10.90
C PRO A 168 4.66 11.83 12.04
N GLN A 169 4.35 13.10 11.79
CA GLN A 169 4.42 14.15 12.80
C GLN A 169 3.13 14.27 13.62
N ILE A 170 2.00 13.74 13.12
CA ILE A 170 0.72 13.82 13.81
C ILE A 170 0.73 13.07 15.14
N PRO A 171 1.24 11.80 15.23
CA PRO A 171 1.29 11.08 16.50
C PRO A 171 2.10 11.77 17.59
N THR A 172 3.07 12.59 17.21
CA THR A 172 3.95 13.35 18.10
C THR A 172 3.57 14.84 18.20
N ALA A 173 2.36 15.23 17.78
CA ALA A 173 1.94 16.64 17.67
C ALA A 173 2.11 17.43 18.98
N PHE A 174 1.91 16.81 20.14
CA PHE A 174 2.07 17.47 21.44
C PHE A 174 3.47 17.30 22.03
N ARG A 175 4.44 16.79 21.28
CA ARG A 175 5.83 16.56 21.72
C ARG A 175 6.81 17.65 21.29
N SER A 176 6.54 18.34 20.20
CA SER A 176 7.43 19.40 19.70
C SER A 176 6.64 20.53 19.04
N MET A 177 7.19 21.74 19.09
CA MET A 177 6.63 22.90 18.37
C MET A 177 6.54 22.64 16.87
N LYS A 178 7.50 21.90 16.29
CA LYS A 178 7.50 21.53 14.87
C LYS A 178 6.31 20.62 14.53
N SER A 179 6.10 19.55 15.31
CA SER A 179 4.98 18.62 15.09
C SER A 179 3.64 19.31 15.32
N PHE A 180 3.54 20.16 16.32
CA PHE A 180 2.35 20.97 16.57
C PHE A 180 2.05 21.95 15.42
N ALA A 181 3.06 22.66 14.93
CA ALA A 181 2.91 23.53 13.75
C ALA A 181 2.48 22.75 12.50
N THR A 182 2.97 21.52 12.33
CA THR A 182 2.53 20.63 11.25
C THR A 182 1.04 20.28 11.38
N LEU A 183 0.58 19.91 12.57
CA LEU A 183 -0.85 19.65 12.83
C LEU A 183 -1.69 20.90 12.50
N LEU A 184 -1.31 22.07 13.01
CA LEU A 184 -2.00 23.35 12.71
C LEU A 184 -1.98 23.66 11.21
N SER A 185 -0.89 23.39 10.50
CA SER A 185 -0.78 23.59 9.06
C SER A 185 -1.75 22.69 8.28
N VAL A 186 -1.88 21.40 8.67
CA VAL A 186 -2.85 20.46 8.06
C VAL A 186 -4.28 20.95 8.31
N MET A 187 -4.59 21.35 9.55
CA MET A 187 -5.90 21.89 9.90
C MET A 187 -6.21 23.18 9.16
N GLY A 188 -5.28 24.14 9.14
CA GLY A 188 -5.44 25.42 8.45
C GLY A 188 -5.66 25.26 6.94
N ARG A 189 -4.89 24.37 6.28
CA ARG A 189 -5.10 24.04 4.87
C ARG A 189 -6.47 23.40 4.64
N THR A 190 -6.88 22.48 5.51
CA THR A 190 -8.19 21.83 5.43
C THR A 190 -9.32 22.85 5.55
N ILE A 191 -9.23 23.77 6.51
CA ILE A 191 -10.18 24.86 6.68
C ILE A 191 -10.17 25.79 5.45
N ALA A 192 -9.00 26.16 4.93
CA ALA A 192 -8.90 27.01 3.73
C ALA A 192 -9.57 26.38 2.50
N PHE A 193 -9.44 25.05 2.29
CA PHE A 193 -10.21 24.35 1.26
C PHE A 193 -11.72 24.50 1.50
N ARG A 194 -12.19 24.23 2.73
CA ARG A 194 -13.62 24.30 3.07
C ARG A 194 -14.21 25.72 2.93
N LEU A 195 -13.46 26.74 3.35
CA LEU A 195 -13.88 28.14 3.18
C LEU A 195 -14.04 28.57 1.71
N LYS A 196 -13.26 27.94 0.80
CA LYS A 196 -13.41 28.09 -0.65
C LYS A 196 -14.52 27.21 -1.23
N GLY A 197 -15.31 26.53 -0.38
CA GLY A 197 -16.35 25.61 -0.80
C GLY A 197 -15.81 24.33 -1.44
N GLN A 198 -14.53 23.99 -1.25
CA GLN A 198 -13.85 22.82 -1.81
C GLN A 198 -13.84 21.66 -0.82
N VAL A 199 -13.65 20.42 -1.31
CA VAL A 199 -13.53 19.20 -0.51
C VAL A 199 -12.11 18.65 -0.68
N PRO A 200 -11.23 18.78 0.34
CA PRO A 200 -9.84 18.35 0.20
C PRO A 200 -9.71 16.84 0.19
N LEU A 201 -9.11 16.28 -0.83
CA LEU A 201 -8.63 14.89 -0.86
C LEU A 201 -7.12 14.83 -0.64
N ALA A 202 -6.67 13.73 -0.06
CA ALA A 202 -5.27 13.43 0.20
C ALA A 202 -5.00 11.94 0.00
N LEU A 203 -3.71 11.56 -0.02
CA LEU A 203 -3.25 10.17 -0.04
C LEU A 203 -3.83 9.40 -1.24
N GLY A 204 -4.27 8.14 -1.05
CA GLY A 204 -4.83 7.33 -2.12
C GLY A 204 -6.07 7.94 -2.80
N LYS A 205 -6.89 8.67 -2.05
CA LYS A 205 -8.06 9.36 -2.62
C LYS A 205 -7.64 10.41 -3.65
N THR A 206 -6.61 11.20 -3.37
CA THR A 206 -6.15 12.21 -4.34
C THR A 206 -5.46 11.59 -5.55
N LEU A 207 -4.75 10.46 -5.36
CA LEU A 207 -4.11 9.73 -6.45
C LEU A 207 -5.15 9.30 -7.50
N VAL A 208 -6.16 8.53 -7.08
CA VAL A 208 -7.17 8.03 -8.03
C VAL A 208 -8.08 9.14 -8.55
N ALA A 209 -8.35 10.19 -7.74
CA ALA A 209 -9.19 11.32 -8.16
C ALA A 209 -8.56 12.12 -9.30
N GLN A 210 -7.28 12.43 -9.23
CA GLN A 210 -6.57 13.13 -10.29
C GLN A 210 -6.51 12.28 -11.58
N LEU A 211 -6.23 10.96 -11.46
CA LEU A 211 -6.26 10.04 -12.59
C LEU A 211 -7.65 9.98 -13.24
N MET A 212 -8.72 9.90 -12.43
CA MET A 212 -10.09 9.88 -12.96
C MET A 212 -10.44 11.17 -13.71
N VAL A 213 -9.97 12.34 -13.26
CA VAL A 213 -10.16 13.59 -14.02
C VAL A 213 -9.46 13.56 -15.37
N ILE A 214 -8.28 12.93 -15.47
CA ILE A 214 -7.60 12.75 -16.76
C ILE A 214 -8.40 11.76 -17.64
N VAL A 215 -8.90 10.66 -17.09
CA VAL A 215 -9.78 9.71 -17.80
C VAL A 215 -11.00 10.42 -18.38
N GLN A 216 -11.65 11.28 -17.60
CA GLN A 216 -12.80 12.10 -18.06
C GLN A 216 -12.39 13.07 -19.17
N LYS A 217 -11.29 13.81 -19.00
CA LYS A 217 -10.75 14.76 -19.99
C LYS A 217 -10.46 14.07 -21.33
N LEU A 218 -9.97 12.84 -21.30
CA LEU A 218 -9.64 12.04 -22.48
C LEU A 218 -10.86 11.31 -23.06
N GLY A 219 -12.05 11.45 -22.48
CA GLY A 219 -13.30 10.83 -22.94
C GLY A 219 -13.28 9.30 -22.89
N ILE A 220 -12.53 8.70 -21.95
CA ILE A 220 -12.43 7.25 -21.80
C ILE A 220 -13.69 6.74 -21.11
N PRO A 221 -14.45 5.79 -21.71
CA PRO A 221 -15.63 5.22 -21.06
C PRO A 221 -15.27 4.39 -19.83
N VAL A 222 -16.06 4.55 -18.75
CA VAL A 222 -15.95 3.74 -17.53
C VAL A 222 -17.31 3.12 -17.23
N ARG A 223 -17.38 1.81 -17.06
CA ARG A 223 -18.59 1.06 -16.75
C ARG A 223 -18.46 0.43 -15.37
N LEU A 224 -19.22 0.93 -14.41
CA LEU A 224 -19.39 0.33 -13.08
C LEU A 224 -20.44 -0.80 -13.13
N ASN A 225 -20.51 -1.63 -12.08
CA ASN A 225 -21.40 -2.80 -12.02
C ASN A 225 -21.24 -3.73 -13.25
N THR A 226 -20.01 -3.87 -13.72
CA THR A 226 -19.68 -4.63 -14.94
C THR A 226 -18.55 -5.62 -14.62
N PRO A 227 -18.85 -6.70 -13.87
CA PRO A 227 -17.85 -7.72 -13.54
C PRO A 227 -17.40 -8.49 -14.78
N LEU A 228 -16.10 -8.67 -14.92
CA LEU A 228 -15.52 -9.61 -15.88
C LEU A 228 -15.97 -11.03 -15.53
N HIS A 229 -16.49 -11.77 -16.51
CA HIS A 229 -16.91 -13.15 -16.36
C HIS A 229 -15.91 -14.13 -16.96
N SER A 230 -15.49 -13.88 -18.20
CA SER A 230 -14.50 -14.72 -18.89
C SER A 230 -13.75 -13.92 -19.97
N LEU A 231 -12.63 -14.49 -20.41
CA LEU A 231 -11.89 -14.06 -21.59
C LEU A 231 -12.33 -14.89 -22.80
N VAL A 232 -12.28 -14.28 -23.97
CA VAL A 232 -12.60 -14.96 -25.24
C VAL A 232 -11.29 -15.11 -26.02
N GLU A 233 -10.91 -16.38 -26.23
CA GLU A 233 -9.73 -16.73 -27.02
C GLU A 233 -10.17 -17.16 -28.43
N GLU A 234 -9.61 -16.55 -29.45
CA GLU A 234 -9.83 -16.87 -30.87
C GLU A 234 -8.47 -16.97 -31.57
N ASN A 235 -8.22 -18.11 -32.21
CA ASN A 235 -6.95 -18.38 -32.93
C ASN A 235 -5.70 -18.19 -32.04
N GLY A 236 -5.76 -18.57 -30.78
CA GLY A 236 -4.64 -18.47 -29.84
C GLY A 236 -4.42 -17.08 -29.24
N ARG A 237 -5.33 -16.14 -29.46
CA ARG A 237 -5.26 -14.76 -28.99
C ARG A 237 -6.53 -14.38 -28.20
N ILE A 238 -6.37 -13.60 -27.14
CA ILE A 238 -7.49 -12.98 -26.44
C ILE A 238 -7.99 -11.78 -27.26
N THR A 239 -9.27 -11.85 -27.69
CA THR A 239 -9.87 -10.88 -28.62
C THR A 239 -11.07 -10.15 -28.05
N ALA A 240 -11.64 -10.65 -26.93
CA ALA A 240 -12.80 -10.05 -26.29
C ALA A 240 -12.89 -10.47 -24.82
N VAL A 241 -13.76 -9.79 -24.08
CA VAL A 241 -14.19 -10.18 -22.74
C VAL A 241 -15.70 -10.43 -22.74
N VAL A 242 -16.15 -11.34 -21.86
CA VAL A 242 -17.56 -11.48 -21.50
C VAL A 242 -17.75 -10.86 -20.12
N VAL A 243 -18.74 -10.00 -20.00
CA VAL A 243 -19.10 -9.35 -18.74
C VAL A 243 -20.51 -9.74 -18.33
N LYS A 244 -20.78 -9.78 -17.03
CA LYS A 244 -22.14 -9.95 -16.51
C LYS A 244 -22.75 -8.61 -16.15
N THR A 245 -23.91 -8.31 -16.68
CA THR A 245 -24.68 -7.10 -16.37
C THR A 245 -26.07 -7.47 -15.88
N ALA A 246 -26.82 -6.51 -15.39
CA ALA A 246 -28.23 -6.73 -15.01
C ALA A 246 -29.10 -7.19 -16.21
N ARG A 247 -28.62 -7.00 -17.44
CA ARG A 247 -29.34 -7.43 -18.69
C ARG A 247 -28.88 -8.79 -19.21
N GLY A 248 -27.95 -9.45 -18.52
CA GLY A 248 -27.36 -10.71 -18.93
C GLY A 248 -25.86 -10.56 -19.31
N GLU A 249 -25.36 -11.57 -20.01
CA GLU A 249 -23.99 -11.58 -20.51
C GLU A 249 -23.85 -10.66 -21.74
N GLU A 250 -22.76 -9.94 -21.80
CA GLU A 250 -22.41 -9.05 -22.91
C GLU A 250 -20.96 -9.31 -23.32
N ARG A 251 -20.72 -9.43 -24.63
CA ARG A 251 -19.36 -9.50 -25.20
C ARG A 251 -18.88 -8.08 -25.51
N ILE A 252 -17.68 -7.73 -25.03
CA ILE A 252 -17.00 -6.48 -25.37
C ILE A 252 -15.73 -6.82 -26.14
N SER A 253 -15.58 -6.22 -27.33
CA SER A 253 -14.41 -6.38 -28.20
C SER A 253 -13.16 -5.83 -27.52
N ALA A 254 -12.04 -6.54 -27.70
CA ALA A 254 -10.70 -6.17 -27.25
C ALA A 254 -9.66 -6.60 -28.29
N ALA A 255 -9.90 -6.23 -29.55
CA ALA A 255 -9.11 -6.69 -30.69
C ALA A 255 -7.61 -6.43 -30.55
N ARG A 256 -7.21 -5.42 -29.78
CA ARG A 256 -5.81 -5.10 -29.46
C ARG A 256 -5.35 -5.82 -28.19
N GLY A 257 -6.18 -5.93 -27.16
CA GLY A 257 -5.84 -6.67 -25.94
C GLY A 257 -6.69 -6.35 -24.72
N VAL A 258 -6.48 -7.12 -23.68
CA VAL A 258 -7.10 -6.99 -22.36
C VAL A 258 -6.03 -6.76 -21.30
N LEU A 259 -6.18 -5.73 -20.47
CA LEU A 259 -5.32 -5.45 -19.32
C LEU A 259 -6.06 -5.76 -18.02
N LEU A 260 -5.60 -6.76 -17.29
CA LEU A 260 -6.09 -7.13 -15.97
C LEU A 260 -5.42 -6.27 -14.89
N CYS A 261 -6.21 -5.41 -14.24
CA CYS A 261 -5.84 -4.56 -13.10
C CYS A 261 -6.86 -4.63 -11.96
N ALA A 262 -7.45 -5.81 -11.75
CA ALA A 262 -8.61 -6.02 -10.87
C ALA A 262 -8.28 -6.22 -9.38
N GLY A 263 -7.06 -5.89 -8.97
CA GLY A 263 -6.60 -6.07 -7.58
C GLY A 263 -6.12 -7.50 -7.29
N GLY A 264 -6.04 -7.85 -6.01
CA GLY A 264 -5.60 -9.16 -5.54
C GLY A 264 -6.74 -10.06 -5.09
N PHE A 265 -6.48 -10.87 -4.05
CA PHE A 265 -7.45 -11.83 -3.49
C PHE A 265 -7.58 -11.70 -1.95
N ALA A 266 -7.35 -10.51 -1.41
CA ALA A 266 -7.29 -10.26 0.04
C ALA A 266 -8.59 -10.60 0.79
N LYS A 267 -9.72 -10.62 0.10
CA LYS A 267 -11.06 -10.91 0.67
C LYS A 267 -11.64 -12.27 0.28
N ASP A 268 -10.90 -13.09 -0.46
CA ASP A 268 -11.29 -14.47 -0.73
C ASP A 268 -10.66 -15.42 0.30
N ALA A 269 -11.39 -15.70 1.39
CA ALA A 269 -10.92 -16.55 2.47
C ALA A 269 -10.61 -17.99 1.99
N ALA A 270 -11.41 -18.54 1.09
CA ALA A 270 -11.23 -19.89 0.58
C ALA A 270 -9.97 -20.01 -0.29
N TYR A 271 -9.66 -18.98 -1.05
CA TYR A 271 -8.47 -18.92 -1.88
C TYR A 271 -7.22 -18.58 -1.06
N ARG A 272 -7.40 -17.74 -0.01
CA ARG A 272 -6.31 -17.21 0.81
C ARG A 272 -5.81 -18.15 1.90
N LEU A 273 -6.73 -18.84 2.58
CA LEU A 273 -6.39 -19.68 3.71
C LEU A 273 -5.36 -20.78 3.37
N PRO A 274 -5.51 -21.57 2.29
CA PRO A 274 -4.51 -22.58 1.93
C PRO A 274 -3.17 -21.99 1.45
N LEU A 275 -3.16 -20.75 0.94
CA LEU A 275 -1.96 -20.13 0.37
C LEU A 275 -1.17 -19.31 1.39
N GLN A 276 -1.86 -18.66 2.33
CA GLN A 276 -1.26 -17.65 3.22
C GLN A 276 -1.53 -17.91 4.72
N GLY A 277 -2.34 -18.90 5.06
CA GLY A 277 -2.67 -19.23 6.45
C GLY A 277 -3.60 -18.23 7.16
N VAL A 278 -4.20 -17.27 6.43
CA VAL A 278 -5.10 -16.23 6.95
C VAL A 278 -6.37 -16.11 6.10
N THR A 279 -7.46 -15.59 6.68
CA THR A 279 -8.76 -15.51 6.00
C THR A 279 -9.02 -14.16 5.29
N GLY A 280 -8.22 -13.13 5.61
CA GLY A 280 -8.42 -11.77 5.07
C GLY A 280 -9.32 -10.88 5.93
N GLU A 281 -9.74 -11.35 7.11
CA GLU A 281 -10.50 -10.53 8.08
C GLU A 281 -9.70 -9.32 8.59
N TRP A 282 -8.37 -9.44 8.64
CA TRP A 282 -7.46 -8.41 9.11
C TRP A 282 -6.91 -7.52 7.97
N SER A 283 -7.47 -7.62 6.77
CA SER A 283 -7.07 -6.81 5.62
C SER A 283 -7.99 -5.61 5.42
N PRO A 284 -7.50 -4.36 5.40
CA PRO A 284 -8.28 -3.17 5.04
C PRO A 284 -8.45 -3.00 3.52
N ALA A 285 -8.08 -3.99 2.72
CA ALA A 285 -8.30 -3.96 1.28
C ALA A 285 -9.80 -3.85 0.92
N SER A 286 -10.09 -3.42 -0.31
CA SER A 286 -11.45 -3.36 -0.83
C SER A 286 -12.21 -4.68 -0.61
N PRO A 287 -13.48 -4.65 -0.20
CA PRO A 287 -14.32 -5.85 -0.10
C PRO A 287 -14.45 -6.60 -1.43
N ASP A 288 -14.20 -5.92 -2.55
CA ASP A 288 -14.26 -6.49 -3.90
C ASP A 288 -12.93 -7.13 -4.35
N ASP A 289 -11.93 -7.24 -3.48
CA ASP A 289 -10.61 -7.80 -3.78
C ASP A 289 -10.62 -9.33 -3.62
N THR A 290 -11.29 -10.04 -4.56
CA THR A 290 -11.71 -11.44 -4.46
C THR A 290 -11.02 -12.39 -5.45
N GLY A 291 -9.91 -11.95 -6.09
CA GLY A 291 -9.09 -12.82 -6.94
C GLY A 291 -9.72 -13.21 -8.29
N ASP A 292 -10.71 -12.49 -8.78
CA ASP A 292 -11.41 -12.85 -10.00
C ASP A 292 -10.48 -12.92 -11.21
N ALA A 293 -9.60 -11.92 -11.37
CA ALA A 293 -8.64 -11.89 -12.47
C ALA A 293 -7.64 -13.07 -12.43
N HIS A 294 -7.26 -13.54 -11.22
CA HIS A 294 -6.40 -14.71 -11.06
C HIS A 294 -7.09 -15.96 -11.57
N LYS A 295 -8.33 -16.19 -11.14
CA LYS A 295 -9.13 -17.35 -11.53
C LYS A 295 -9.41 -17.37 -13.03
N ILE A 296 -9.75 -16.22 -13.59
CA ILE A 296 -10.04 -16.04 -15.03
C ILE A 296 -8.76 -16.20 -15.86
N GLY A 297 -7.62 -15.69 -15.40
CA GLY A 297 -6.33 -15.90 -16.06
C GLY A 297 -5.90 -17.35 -16.08
N VAL A 298 -6.03 -18.06 -14.93
CA VAL A 298 -5.75 -19.50 -14.85
C VAL A 298 -6.65 -20.30 -15.80
N ALA A 299 -7.92 -19.92 -15.98
CA ALA A 299 -8.83 -20.60 -16.89
C ALA A 299 -8.40 -20.56 -18.37
N VAL A 300 -7.54 -19.60 -18.75
CA VAL A 300 -6.91 -19.52 -20.09
C VAL A 300 -5.45 -19.99 -20.09
N GLY A 301 -5.01 -20.69 -19.04
CA GLY A 301 -3.69 -21.31 -18.94
C GLY A 301 -2.58 -20.41 -18.39
N ALA A 302 -2.91 -19.28 -17.74
CA ALA A 302 -1.89 -18.44 -17.13
C ALA A 302 -1.25 -19.08 -15.89
N GLN A 303 0.05 -18.94 -15.76
CA GLN A 303 0.81 -19.33 -14.58
C GLN A 303 0.59 -18.33 -13.44
N LEU A 304 0.55 -18.83 -12.18
CA LEU A 304 0.57 -18.01 -10.97
C LEU A 304 1.95 -18.10 -10.28
N ALA A 305 2.37 -17.01 -9.63
CA ALA A 305 3.58 -17.02 -8.81
C ALA A 305 3.42 -16.19 -7.54
N LEU A 306 4.21 -16.54 -6.51
CA LEU A 306 4.32 -15.84 -5.22
C LEU A 306 2.96 -15.69 -4.49
N MET A 307 2.05 -16.66 -4.65
CA MET A 307 0.69 -16.59 -4.12
C MET A 307 0.63 -16.63 -2.58
N ASP A 308 1.69 -17.09 -1.93
CA ASP A 308 1.88 -17.07 -0.47
C ASP A 308 2.30 -15.70 0.08
N ALA A 309 2.65 -14.74 -0.80
CA ALA A 309 3.12 -13.42 -0.41
C ALA A 309 1.97 -12.41 -0.25
N ALA A 310 2.13 -11.52 0.74
CA ALA A 310 1.27 -10.34 0.91
C ALA A 310 2.11 -9.12 1.32
N THR A 311 1.53 -7.94 1.23
CA THR A 311 2.07 -6.75 1.87
C THR A 311 1.67 -6.79 3.34
N TRP A 312 2.32 -7.71 4.08
CA TRP A 312 2.05 -7.97 5.49
C TRP A 312 2.15 -6.70 6.33
N PHE A 313 1.29 -6.59 7.32
CA PHE A 313 1.21 -5.39 8.13
C PHE A 313 0.65 -5.69 9.52
N PRO A 314 1.33 -5.32 10.62
CA PRO A 314 0.75 -5.40 11.96
C PRO A 314 -0.48 -4.49 12.07
N VAL A 315 -1.63 -5.05 12.39
CA VAL A 315 -2.87 -4.30 12.54
C VAL A 315 -3.51 -4.55 13.90
N SER A 316 -4.29 -3.60 14.37
CA SER A 316 -5.23 -3.78 15.49
C SER A 316 -6.66 -3.49 15.01
N ILE A 317 -7.64 -4.16 15.63
CA ILE A 317 -9.05 -3.97 15.29
C ILE A 317 -9.65 -3.02 16.33
N MET A 318 -9.95 -1.80 15.90
CA MET A 318 -10.56 -0.79 16.76
C MET A 318 -11.98 -1.23 17.22
N PRO A 319 -12.50 -0.68 18.32
CA PRO A 319 -13.81 -1.09 18.86
C PRO A 319 -14.99 -0.91 17.90
N ASP A 320 -14.86 -0.02 16.93
CA ASP A 320 -15.85 0.22 15.87
C ASP A 320 -15.66 -0.72 14.65
N GLY A 321 -14.75 -1.70 14.76
CA GLY A 321 -14.43 -2.64 13.69
C GLY A 321 -13.46 -2.11 12.61
N VAL A 322 -13.01 -0.86 12.75
CA VAL A 322 -12.01 -0.29 11.82
C VAL A 322 -10.65 -0.96 12.04
N ILE A 323 -10.06 -1.43 10.96
CA ILE A 323 -8.71 -1.98 10.98
C ILE A 323 -7.72 -0.81 11.02
N ASN A 324 -7.03 -0.67 12.15
CA ASN A 324 -5.98 0.32 12.34
C ASN A 324 -4.64 -0.29 11.90
N ALA A 325 -4.06 0.28 10.85
CA ALA A 325 -2.70 -0.05 10.46
C ALA A 325 -1.73 0.57 11.48
N GLY A 326 -1.08 -0.27 12.28
CA GLY A 326 -0.18 0.16 13.36
C GLY A 326 1.17 0.69 12.85
N ILE A 327 1.17 1.75 12.02
CA ILE A 327 2.41 2.30 11.43
C ILE A 327 3.28 2.91 12.52
N TRP A 328 2.75 3.88 13.25
CA TRP A 328 3.50 4.63 14.26
C TRP A 328 3.35 4.07 15.66
N GLU A 329 2.26 3.36 15.96
CA GLU A 329 2.04 2.81 17.30
C GLU A 329 3.14 1.86 17.74
N ARG A 330 3.68 1.07 16.78
CA ARG A 330 4.77 0.13 17.04
C ARG A 330 6.16 0.77 16.96
N THR A 331 6.32 1.89 16.22
CA THR A 331 7.63 2.50 15.95
C THR A 331 8.04 3.56 16.97
N LEU A 332 7.07 4.11 17.72
CA LEU A 332 7.33 5.11 18.75
C LEU A 332 7.98 4.49 20.00
N PRO A 333 8.90 5.21 20.67
CA PRO A 333 9.64 4.68 21.82
C PRO A 333 8.72 4.40 23.03
N GLY A 334 8.99 3.30 23.72
CA GLY A 334 8.22 2.85 24.88
C GLY A 334 7.08 1.88 24.56
N SER A 335 7.17 1.22 23.39
CA SER A 335 6.30 0.10 23.01
C SER A 335 7.12 -1.06 22.46
N ILE A 336 6.66 -2.30 22.69
CA ILE A 336 7.25 -3.54 22.17
C ILE A 336 6.16 -4.49 21.69
N ILE A 337 6.46 -5.36 20.74
CA ILE A 337 5.58 -6.47 20.33
C ILE A 337 6.13 -7.76 20.95
N VAL A 338 5.26 -8.49 21.65
CA VAL A 338 5.60 -9.78 22.27
C VAL A 338 4.68 -10.89 21.79
N ASP A 339 5.21 -12.12 21.78
CA ASP A 339 4.50 -13.36 21.54
C ASP A 339 3.86 -13.92 22.83
N PRO A 340 3.15 -15.07 22.80
CA PRO A 340 2.57 -15.68 24.00
C PRO A 340 3.59 -16.08 25.07
N ALA A 341 4.85 -16.31 24.70
CA ALA A 341 5.92 -16.58 25.66
C ALA A 341 6.49 -15.30 26.31
N GLY A 342 5.94 -14.12 25.97
CA GLY A 342 6.38 -12.83 26.49
C GLY A 342 7.67 -12.31 25.87
N HIS A 343 8.15 -12.91 24.79
CA HIS A 343 9.41 -12.53 24.14
C HIS A 343 9.20 -11.56 22.97
N ARG A 344 10.08 -10.56 22.84
CA ARG A 344 10.28 -9.81 21.60
C ARG A 344 10.89 -10.73 20.54
N PHE A 345 10.56 -10.50 19.28
CA PHE A 345 11.03 -11.34 18.17
C PHE A 345 11.36 -10.55 16.90
N VAL A 346 11.29 -9.22 16.94
CA VAL A 346 11.48 -8.36 15.76
C VAL A 346 11.87 -6.94 16.17
N ASN A 347 12.51 -6.20 15.26
CA ASN A 347 12.58 -4.74 15.33
C ASN A 347 11.21 -4.17 14.99
N GLU A 348 10.50 -3.65 15.98
CA GLU A 348 9.15 -3.10 15.76
C GLU A 348 9.13 -1.87 14.85
N ALA A 349 10.26 -1.16 14.70
CA ALA A 349 10.38 -0.01 13.81
C ALA A 349 10.77 -0.39 12.36
N ALA A 350 11.19 -1.63 12.11
CA ALA A 350 11.52 -2.11 10.76
C ALA A 350 10.33 -2.03 9.77
N SER A 351 10.59 -2.34 8.51
CA SER A 351 9.56 -2.47 7.48
C SER A 351 8.34 -3.24 8.00
N TYR A 352 7.16 -2.67 7.83
CA TYR A 352 5.94 -3.33 8.30
C TYR A 352 5.68 -4.68 7.65
N VAL A 353 6.20 -4.91 6.43
CA VAL A 353 6.11 -6.21 5.77
C VAL A 353 6.90 -7.25 6.56
N ASP A 354 8.11 -6.90 6.98
CA ASP A 354 8.98 -7.80 7.75
C ASP A 354 8.37 -8.08 9.13
N VAL A 355 7.86 -7.05 9.80
CA VAL A 355 7.20 -7.20 11.12
C VAL A 355 5.95 -8.06 11.00
N GLY A 356 5.08 -7.78 10.02
CA GLY A 356 3.86 -8.56 9.80
C GLY A 356 4.15 -10.01 9.43
N GLN A 357 5.17 -10.25 8.61
CA GLN A 357 5.63 -11.60 8.25
C GLN A 357 6.21 -12.34 9.45
N ALA A 358 6.99 -11.67 10.30
CA ALA A 358 7.54 -12.26 11.52
C ALA A 358 6.45 -12.66 12.53
N MET A 359 5.26 -12.05 12.48
CA MET A 359 4.12 -12.39 13.33
C MET A 359 3.38 -13.66 12.87
N LEU A 360 3.52 -14.06 11.59
CA LEU A 360 2.92 -15.30 11.09
C LEU A 360 3.45 -16.48 11.92
N ASN A 361 2.59 -17.42 12.29
CA ASN A 361 2.94 -18.61 13.07
C ASN A 361 3.47 -18.36 14.51
N ARG A 362 3.36 -17.10 15.04
CA ARG A 362 3.75 -16.78 16.42
C ARG A 362 2.59 -16.90 17.41
N GLY A 363 1.36 -17.15 16.93
CA GLY A 363 0.18 -17.11 17.77
C GLY A 363 -0.27 -15.67 18.06
N PRO A 364 -1.06 -15.47 19.13
CA PRO A 364 -1.58 -14.16 19.46
C PRO A 364 -0.47 -13.21 19.96
N CYS A 365 -0.17 -12.17 19.15
CA CYS A 365 0.80 -11.15 19.52
C CYS A 365 0.14 -9.96 20.23
N TRP A 366 0.93 -9.28 21.07
CA TRP A 366 0.49 -8.11 21.82
C TRP A 366 1.47 -6.95 21.66
N LEU A 367 0.94 -5.76 21.38
CA LEU A 367 1.69 -4.51 21.54
C LEU A 367 1.56 -4.08 23.01
N VAL A 368 2.68 -4.11 23.74
CA VAL A 368 2.79 -3.72 25.16
C VAL A 368 3.46 -2.36 25.26
N PHE A 369 2.90 -1.47 26.09
CA PHE A 369 3.42 -0.13 26.33
C PHE A 369 3.06 0.36 27.72
N ASP A 370 3.67 1.45 28.17
CA ASP A 370 3.45 2.02 29.50
C ASP A 370 2.59 3.30 29.47
N SER A 371 2.28 3.84 30.65
CA SER A 371 1.50 5.07 30.79
C SER A 371 2.22 6.29 30.21
N ARG A 372 3.56 6.32 30.22
CA ARG A 372 4.36 7.38 29.60
C ARG A 372 4.13 7.43 28.09
N TYR A 373 4.17 6.27 27.41
CA TYR A 373 3.84 6.15 26.01
C TYR A 373 2.43 6.68 25.74
N ARG A 374 1.42 6.18 26.47
CA ARG A 374 0.02 6.53 26.23
C ARG A 374 -0.28 8.00 26.52
N ASN A 375 0.44 8.61 27.43
CA ASN A 375 0.30 10.03 27.75
C ASN A 375 0.97 10.97 26.73
N ARG A 376 1.81 10.43 25.85
CA ARG A 376 2.61 11.21 24.89
C ARG A 376 2.11 11.15 23.46
N TYR A 377 1.56 9.99 23.04
CA TYR A 377 1.32 9.71 21.64
C TYR A 377 -0.14 9.42 21.34
N PHE A 378 -0.55 9.77 20.13
CA PHE A 378 -1.83 9.31 19.60
C PHE A 378 -1.80 7.78 19.44
N PHE A 379 -2.98 7.16 19.56
CA PHE A 379 -3.20 5.77 19.17
C PHE A 379 -4.36 5.73 18.18
N GLY A 380 -4.08 5.40 16.94
CA GLY A 380 -5.02 5.65 15.85
C GLY A 380 -5.42 7.13 15.81
N SER A 381 -6.72 7.38 15.85
CA SER A 381 -7.29 8.74 15.95
C SER A 381 -7.44 9.24 17.39
N THR A 382 -7.14 8.41 18.41
CA THR A 382 -7.37 8.76 19.83
C THR A 382 -6.22 9.61 20.38
N PRO A 383 -6.47 10.84 20.85
CA PRO A 383 -5.46 11.72 21.40
C PRO A 383 -4.76 11.14 22.65
N PRO A 384 -3.55 11.65 22.99
CA PRO A 384 -2.87 11.31 24.25
C PRO A 384 -3.79 11.50 25.48
N ARG A 385 -3.62 10.66 26.48
CA ARG A 385 -4.38 10.66 27.76
C ARG A 385 -5.85 10.28 27.67
N MET A 386 -6.47 10.26 26.50
CA MET A 386 -7.87 9.85 26.31
C MET A 386 -7.97 8.32 26.22
N THR A 387 -7.80 7.63 27.36
CA THR A 387 -7.62 6.17 27.42
C THR A 387 -8.87 5.44 27.92
N LYS A 388 -9.70 6.13 28.73
CA LYS A 388 -10.80 5.48 29.47
C LYS A 388 -11.73 4.66 28.56
N ALA A 389 -12.20 5.22 27.46
CA ALA A 389 -13.11 4.52 26.55
C ALA A 389 -12.48 3.25 25.92
N LEU A 390 -11.17 3.28 25.63
CA LEU A 390 -10.46 2.13 25.06
C LEU A 390 -10.17 1.04 26.10
N VAL A 391 -10.11 1.39 27.38
CA VAL A 391 -10.03 0.42 28.50
C VAL A 391 -11.41 -0.16 28.80
N ASP A 392 -12.43 0.69 28.91
CA ASP A 392 -13.79 0.26 29.26
C ASP A 392 -14.39 -0.72 28.24
N ASN A 393 -14.04 -0.60 26.96
CA ASN A 393 -14.49 -1.52 25.90
C ASN A 393 -13.56 -2.71 25.64
N GLY A 394 -12.48 -2.85 26.44
CA GLY A 394 -11.54 -3.98 26.38
C GLY A 394 -10.51 -3.92 25.24
N PHE A 395 -10.43 -2.83 24.47
CA PHE A 395 -9.41 -2.67 23.44
C PHE A 395 -8.00 -2.54 24.06
N PHE A 396 -7.87 -1.79 25.14
CA PHE A 396 -6.68 -1.80 25.98
C PHE A 396 -6.91 -2.66 27.22
N VAL A 397 -6.08 -3.67 27.40
CA VAL A 397 -5.90 -4.36 28.67
C VAL A 397 -4.94 -3.53 29.51
N THR A 398 -5.25 -3.31 30.81
CA THR A 398 -4.39 -2.53 31.70
C THR A 398 -4.16 -3.21 33.03
N ALA A 399 -2.98 -2.97 33.61
CA ALA A 399 -2.58 -3.51 34.90
C ALA A 399 -1.53 -2.63 35.60
N SER A 400 -1.43 -2.74 36.90
CA SER A 400 -0.44 -2.04 37.71
C SER A 400 0.93 -2.71 37.68
N THR A 401 1.00 -3.99 37.35
CA THR A 401 2.25 -4.76 37.24
C THR A 401 2.29 -5.56 35.96
N LEU A 402 3.51 -5.91 35.50
CA LEU A 402 3.70 -6.75 34.31
C LEU A 402 3.13 -8.17 34.48
N PRO A 403 3.31 -8.88 35.64
CA PRO A 403 2.69 -10.18 35.85
C PRO A 403 1.16 -10.14 35.80
N GLU A 404 0.53 -9.10 36.36
CA GLU A 404 -0.92 -8.91 36.25
C GLU A 404 -1.37 -8.67 34.80
N LEU A 405 -0.61 -7.87 34.02
CA LEU A 405 -0.89 -7.65 32.62
C LEU A 405 -0.77 -8.94 31.81
N ALA A 406 0.31 -9.69 32.04
CA ALA A 406 0.56 -10.98 31.40
C ALA A 406 -0.58 -11.97 31.62
N ALA A 407 -1.03 -12.12 32.88
CA ALA A 407 -2.15 -12.98 33.25
C ALA A 407 -3.45 -12.59 32.49
N LYS A 408 -3.76 -11.29 32.41
CA LYS A 408 -4.94 -10.78 31.66
C LYS A 408 -4.86 -11.02 30.17
N CYS A 409 -3.65 -11.03 29.60
CA CYS A 409 -3.41 -11.18 28.17
C CYS A 409 -3.15 -12.64 27.73
N GLY A 410 -2.97 -13.58 28.65
CA GLY A 410 -2.55 -14.94 28.36
C GLY A 410 -1.11 -15.01 27.85
N ILE A 411 -0.23 -14.17 28.39
CA ILE A 411 1.21 -14.11 28.12
C ILE A 411 1.95 -14.77 29.29
N ASP A 412 3.06 -15.43 29.03
CA ASP A 412 3.95 -15.91 30.08
C ASP A 412 4.50 -14.73 30.90
N ALA A 413 4.28 -14.77 32.22
CA ALA A 413 4.60 -13.64 33.08
C ALA A 413 6.11 -13.46 33.27
N ASP A 414 6.86 -14.55 33.43
CA ASP A 414 8.31 -14.52 33.62
C ASP A 414 9.00 -14.04 32.35
N GLY A 415 8.58 -14.55 31.19
CA GLY A 415 9.07 -14.11 29.88
C GLY A 415 8.83 -12.62 29.64
N LEU A 416 7.62 -12.10 29.94
CA LEU A 416 7.33 -10.68 29.80
C LEU A 416 8.17 -9.81 30.73
N VAL A 417 8.32 -10.20 32.01
CA VAL A 417 9.13 -9.46 33.00
C VAL A 417 10.59 -9.42 32.57
N GLN A 418 11.17 -10.56 32.15
CA GLN A 418 12.55 -10.62 31.68
C GLN A 418 12.76 -9.78 30.40
N THR A 419 11.82 -9.86 29.44
CA THR A 419 11.86 -9.08 28.21
C THR A 419 11.84 -7.58 28.51
N VAL A 420 10.93 -7.11 29.37
CA VAL A 420 10.84 -5.68 29.71
C VAL A 420 12.07 -5.22 30.49
N ALA A 421 12.60 -6.03 31.41
CA ALA A 421 13.82 -5.71 32.15
C ALA A 421 15.01 -5.53 31.18
N ARG A 422 15.18 -6.44 30.21
CA ARG A 422 16.22 -6.36 29.18
C ARG A 422 16.04 -5.12 28.28
N VAL A 423 14.81 -4.87 27.84
CA VAL A 423 14.48 -3.67 27.04
C VAL A 423 14.81 -2.38 27.80
N ASN A 424 14.48 -2.30 29.09
CA ASN A 424 14.75 -1.12 29.89
C ASN A 424 16.25 -0.87 30.07
N ASP A 425 17.04 -1.92 30.30
CA ASP A 425 18.51 -1.82 30.35
C ASP A 425 19.08 -1.29 29.03
N MET A 426 18.74 -1.89 27.90
CA MET A 426 19.18 -1.47 26.57
C MET A 426 18.70 -0.04 26.24
N ALA A 427 17.45 0.30 26.54
CA ALA A 427 16.88 1.61 26.28
C ALA A 427 17.55 2.71 27.09
N SER A 428 18.02 2.44 28.31
CA SER A 428 18.79 3.38 29.12
C SER A 428 20.11 3.80 28.44
N ARG A 429 20.72 2.88 27.70
CA ARG A 429 21.93 3.09 26.89
C ARG A 429 21.63 3.58 25.47
N GLY A 430 20.36 3.51 25.02
CA GLY A 430 19.92 3.94 23.70
C GLY A 430 20.23 2.98 22.55
N VAL A 431 20.61 1.73 22.86
CA VAL A 431 21.03 0.73 21.89
C VAL A 431 20.21 -0.53 22.05
N ASP A 432 19.49 -0.94 20.99
CA ASP A 432 18.81 -2.24 20.91
C ASP A 432 19.80 -3.28 20.36
N GLU A 433 20.41 -4.03 21.27
CA GLU A 433 21.39 -5.09 20.93
C GLU A 433 20.73 -6.30 20.26
N ASP A 434 19.43 -6.51 20.48
CA ASP A 434 18.71 -7.68 20.00
C ASP A 434 18.26 -7.55 18.54
N PHE A 435 17.73 -6.36 18.18
CA PHE A 435 17.11 -6.14 16.87
C PHE A 435 17.54 -4.84 16.20
N GLN A 436 18.47 -4.08 16.79
CA GLN A 436 19.05 -2.84 16.25
C GLN A 436 18.01 -1.74 15.97
N ARG A 437 16.92 -1.69 16.72
CA ARG A 437 15.86 -0.69 16.57
C ARG A 437 16.40 0.73 16.80
N GLY A 438 16.19 1.59 15.80
CA GLY A 438 16.63 2.97 15.82
C GLY A 438 18.05 3.19 15.30
N ASN A 439 18.67 2.21 14.64
CA ASN A 439 20.02 2.32 14.10
C ASN A 439 20.07 2.90 12.68
N ASN A 440 18.92 3.00 11.98
CA ASN A 440 18.87 3.51 10.62
C ASN A 440 17.85 4.64 10.45
N VAL A 441 17.90 5.32 9.30
CA VAL A 441 17.05 6.48 9.03
C VAL A 441 15.56 6.13 8.87
N TYR A 442 15.22 4.89 8.49
CA TYR A 442 13.83 4.45 8.37
C TYR A 442 13.19 4.28 9.76
N ASP A 443 13.87 3.60 10.69
CA ASP A 443 13.40 3.44 12.06
C ASP A 443 13.17 4.81 12.73
N LEU A 444 14.11 5.75 12.51
CA LEU A 444 14.04 7.10 13.08
C LEU A 444 12.98 7.99 12.43
N TYR A 445 12.58 7.71 11.18
CA TYR A 445 11.60 8.51 10.45
C TYR A 445 10.23 8.56 11.15
N TYR A 446 9.83 7.46 11.75
CA TYR A 446 8.57 7.34 12.50
C TYR A 446 8.75 7.51 14.03
N GLY A 447 9.97 7.73 14.49
CA GLY A 447 10.28 7.90 15.89
C GLY A 447 9.86 9.27 16.46
N ASP A 448 10.06 9.46 17.77
CA ASP A 448 9.93 10.76 18.44
C ASP A 448 11.32 11.44 18.56
N PRO A 449 11.63 12.46 17.76
CA PRO A 449 12.94 13.11 17.80
C PRO A 449 13.25 13.82 19.13
N THR A 450 12.24 14.00 19.99
CA THR A 450 12.41 14.57 21.34
C THR A 450 12.72 13.53 22.40
N HIS A 451 12.59 12.24 22.10
CA HIS A 451 12.95 11.15 22.98
C HIS A 451 14.46 10.87 22.89
N LYS A 452 15.11 10.73 24.07
CA LYS A 452 16.55 10.48 24.18
C LYS A 452 16.76 9.27 25.11
N PRO A 453 17.84 8.50 24.90
CA PRO A 453 18.91 8.68 23.89
C PRO A 453 18.53 8.26 22.47
N ASN A 454 17.52 7.39 22.24
CA ASN A 454 17.13 6.87 20.92
C ASN A 454 15.69 7.27 20.59
N ALA A 455 15.48 7.90 19.43
CA ALA A 455 14.17 8.42 19.00
C ALA A 455 13.12 7.31 18.71
N ALA A 456 13.55 6.09 18.40
CA ALA A 456 12.68 4.97 18.08
C ALA A 456 12.60 3.91 19.19
N PHE A 457 13.54 3.93 20.17
CA PHE A 457 13.63 2.89 21.20
C PHE A 457 13.59 3.49 22.61
N GLY A 458 12.71 2.96 23.46
CA GLY A 458 12.51 3.45 24.83
C GLY A 458 11.98 2.36 25.75
N GLY A 459 12.28 2.47 27.06
CA GLY A 459 11.85 1.53 28.08
C GLY A 459 10.38 1.66 28.48
N LEU A 460 9.88 0.63 29.14
CA LEU A 460 8.54 0.53 29.74
C LEU A 460 8.69 0.52 31.27
N GLU A 461 8.54 1.68 31.90
CA GLU A 461 8.90 1.87 33.33
C GLU A 461 7.78 2.47 34.17
N GLN A 462 6.76 3.07 33.56
CA GLN A 462 5.72 3.82 34.27
C GLN A 462 4.36 3.10 34.27
N THR A 463 3.86 2.77 35.44
CA THR A 463 2.52 2.21 35.63
C THR A 463 1.42 3.24 35.35
N PRO A 464 0.20 2.82 34.97
CA PRO A 464 -0.15 1.47 34.58
C PRO A 464 0.48 1.06 33.26
N PHE A 465 0.67 -0.26 33.09
CA PHE A 465 1.03 -0.87 31.82
C PHE A 465 -0.23 -1.16 31.01
N PHE A 466 -0.07 -1.19 29.69
CA PHE A 466 -1.13 -1.44 28.73
C PHE A 466 -0.71 -2.49 27.70
N ALA A 467 -1.68 -3.24 27.21
CA ALA A 467 -1.50 -4.09 26.06
C ALA A 467 -2.70 -3.99 25.11
N THR A 468 -2.48 -4.13 23.82
CA THR A 468 -3.52 -4.32 22.83
C THR A 468 -3.13 -5.43 21.86
N ARG A 469 -4.15 -6.16 21.38
CA ARG A 469 -3.97 -7.24 20.44
C ARG A 469 -3.48 -6.71 19.10
N VAL A 470 -2.48 -7.36 18.53
CA VAL A 470 -2.00 -7.10 17.16
C VAL A 470 -2.06 -8.37 16.33
N TYR A 471 -2.45 -8.22 15.07
CA TYR A 471 -2.68 -9.31 14.13
C TYR A 471 -1.77 -9.18 12.93
N PRO A 472 -1.35 -10.30 12.31
CA PRO A 472 -0.63 -10.30 11.05
C PRO A 472 -1.61 -10.04 9.89
N GLY A 473 -2.07 -8.79 9.79
CA GLY A 473 -2.87 -8.33 8.68
C GLY A 473 -2.03 -8.02 7.45
N ASP A 474 -2.62 -7.36 6.47
CA ASP A 474 -1.92 -6.91 5.27
C ASP A 474 -2.58 -5.66 4.69
N LEU A 475 -1.90 -5.00 3.76
CA LEU A 475 -2.48 -3.92 2.95
C LEU A 475 -3.04 -4.44 1.62
N SER A 476 -2.56 -5.61 1.16
CA SER A 476 -3.00 -6.31 -0.06
C SER A 476 -2.24 -7.63 -0.21
N THR A 477 -2.78 -8.57 -0.98
CA THR A 477 -2.00 -9.72 -1.47
C THR A 477 -0.99 -9.28 -2.53
N LYS A 478 0.06 -10.08 -2.74
CA LYS A 478 1.14 -9.80 -3.69
C LYS A 478 1.20 -10.79 -4.86
N GLY A 479 0.88 -12.06 -4.63
CA GLY A 479 0.92 -13.08 -5.67
C GLY A 479 -0.06 -12.83 -6.80
N GLY A 480 0.25 -13.31 -8.01
CA GLY A 480 -0.60 -13.13 -9.17
C GLY A 480 -0.09 -13.82 -10.42
N LEU A 481 -0.69 -13.43 -11.54
CA LEU A 481 -0.38 -13.94 -12.87
C LEU A 481 1.07 -13.62 -13.25
N MET A 482 1.80 -14.62 -13.72
CA MET A 482 3.13 -14.40 -14.27
C MET A 482 3.04 -13.50 -15.48
N ALA A 483 3.94 -12.51 -15.54
CA ALA A 483 4.05 -11.60 -16.66
C ALA A 483 5.52 -11.27 -16.94
N ASP A 484 5.84 -10.97 -18.19
CA ASP A 484 7.17 -10.54 -18.62
C ASP A 484 7.41 -9.03 -18.41
N GLU A 485 8.53 -8.51 -18.90
CA GLU A 485 8.91 -7.09 -18.84
C GLU A 485 7.96 -6.15 -19.59
N HIS A 486 7.18 -6.68 -20.55
CA HIS A 486 6.14 -5.97 -21.29
C HIS A 486 4.74 -6.12 -20.64
N ALA A 487 4.66 -6.72 -19.45
CA ALA A 487 3.42 -7.06 -18.75
C ALA A 487 2.52 -8.08 -19.47
N ARG A 488 3.01 -8.83 -20.47
CA ARG A 488 2.29 -9.90 -21.15
C ARG A 488 2.19 -11.11 -20.22
N VAL A 489 0.98 -11.68 -20.11
CA VAL A 489 0.74 -12.85 -19.27
C VAL A 489 1.38 -14.10 -19.85
N LEU A 490 2.00 -14.92 -19.01
CA LEU A 490 2.74 -16.12 -19.38
C LEU A 490 2.02 -17.40 -18.93
N ARG A 491 2.17 -18.47 -19.72
CA ARG A 491 1.84 -19.86 -19.37
C ARG A 491 2.99 -20.50 -18.57
N GLU A 492 2.78 -21.70 -18.06
CA GLU A 492 3.81 -22.46 -17.30
C GLU A 492 5.06 -22.78 -18.13
N ASP A 493 4.90 -22.96 -19.45
CA ASP A 493 6.02 -23.21 -20.37
C ASP A 493 6.77 -21.94 -20.77
N GLY A 494 6.40 -20.79 -20.23
CA GLY A 494 6.97 -19.49 -20.53
C GLY A 494 6.43 -18.83 -21.80
N SER A 495 5.52 -19.47 -22.53
CA SER A 495 4.88 -18.89 -23.71
C SER A 495 3.90 -17.77 -23.31
N VAL A 496 3.78 -16.75 -24.18
CA VAL A 496 2.88 -15.62 -23.98
C VAL A 496 1.45 -16.01 -24.30
N ILE A 497 0.49 -15.54 -23.49
CA ILE A 497 -0.94 -15.54 -23.84
C ILE A 497 -1.20 -14.26 -24.64
N ASP A 498 -1.30 -14.40 -25.95
CA ASP A 498 -1.41 -13.26 -26.88
C ASP A 498 -2.66 -12.42 -26.58
N GLY A 499 -2.50 -11.08 -26.57
CA GLY A 499 -3.58 -10.16 -26.26
C GLY A 499 -3.95 -10.05 -24.78
N LEU A 500 -3.23 -10.72 -23.86
CA LEU A 500 -3.49 -10.65 -22.42
C LEU A 500 -2.33 -10.01 -21.67
N TYR A 501 -2.65 -8.99 -20.86
CA TYR A 501 -1.72 -8.26 -20.02
C TYR A 501 -2.21 -8.25 -18.57
N ALA A 502 -1.27 -8.13 -17.62
CA ALA A 502 -1.61 -8.02 -16.20
C ALA A 502 -0.68 -7.02 -15.48
N ALA A 503 -1.26 -6.21 -14.58
CA ALA A 503 -0.52 -5.28 -13.75
C ALA A 503 -1.17 -5.10 -12.36
N GLY A 504 -0.41 -4.58 -11.39
CA GLY A 504 -0.86 -4.46 -10.01
C GLY A 504 -0.93 -5.80 -9.31
N ASN A 505 -1.83 -5.93 -8.33
CA ASN A 505 -1.91 -7.13 -7.50
C ASN A 505 -2.52 -8.36 -8.20
N CYS A 506 -3.02 -8.23 -9.45
CA CYS A 506 -3.32 -9.40 -10.27
C CYS A 506 -2.09 -9.98 -10.98
N ALA A 507 -0.99 -9.26 -11.06
CA ALA A 507 0.27 -9.76 -11.60
C ALA A 507 1.26 -10.15 -10.51
N ALA A 508 2.10 -11.14 -10.76
CA ALA A 508 3.20 -11.50 -9.89
C ALA A 508 4.14 -10.29 -9.68
N PRO A 509 4.51 -9.98 -8.42
CA PRO A 509 5.12 -8.70 -8.08
C PRO A 509 6.59 -8.63 -8.48
N VAL A 510 6.97 -7.59 -9.22
CA VAL A 510 8.38 -7.28 -9.52
C VAL A 510 9.19 -7.00 -8.25
N MET A 511 8.56 -6.55 -7.17
CA MET A 511 9.19 -6.34 -5.86
C MET A 511 9.34 -7.62 -5.02
N GLY A 512 9.06 -8.77 -5.59
CA GLY A 512 9.13 -10.05 -4.90
C GLY A 512 8.33 -10.07 -3.60
N ARG A 513 8.91 -10.67 -2.55
CA ARG A 513 8.30 -10.76 -1.22
C ARG A 513 8.54 -9.52 -0.36
N THR A 514 9.43 -8.60 -0.78
CA THR A 514 9.87 -7.42 -0.02
C THR A 514 9.03 -6.18 -0.34
N TYR A 515 9.30 -5.09 0.36
CA TYR A 515 8.65 -3.80 0.14
C TYR A 515 9.70 -2.68 0.17
N PRO A 516 10.38 -2.40 -0.96
CA PRO A 516 11.54 -1.51 -1.00
C PRO A 516 11.29 -0.09 -0.50
N GLY A 517 10.08 0.43 -0.63
CA GLY A 517 9.76 1.80 -0.20
C GLY A 517 8.27 2.10 -0.25
N ALA A 518 7.87 3.22 0.35
CA ALA A 518 6.47 3.63 0.41
C ALA A 518 5.88 3.83 -0.99
N GLY A 519 4.97 2.95 -1.39
CA GLY A 519 4.38 2.94 -2.72
C GLY A 519 4.96 1.89 -3.67
N ALA A 520 5.75 0.93 -3.18
CA ALA A 520 6.27 -0.20 -3.94
C ALA A 520 5.19 -1.24 -4.37
N THR A 521 3.91 -0.97 -4.14
CA THR A 521 2.77 -1.64 -4.75
C THR A 521 2.15 -0.78 -5.86
N LEU A 522 1.87 0.50 -5.56
CA LEU A 522 1.23 1.40 -6.52
C LEU A 522 2.16 1.79 -7.67
N GLY A 523 3.46 1.98 -7.40
CA GLY A 523 4.47 2.23 -8.43
C GLY A 523 4.44 1.16 -9.52
N PRO A 524 4.72 -0.11 -9.19
CA PRO A 524 4.65 -1.19 -10.17
C PRO A 524 3.29 -1.35 -10.84
N ALA A 525 2.19 -1.19 -10.09
CA ALA A 525 0.85 -1.28 -10.65
C ALA A 525 0.61 -0.26 -11.77
N MET A 526 1.08 0.97 -11.57
CA MET A 526 0.95 2.06 -12.55
C MET A 526 1.93 1.89 -13.70
N VAL A 527 3.21 1.56 -13.41
CA VAL A 527 4.26 1.43 -14.43
C VAL A 527 4.01 0.25 -15.36
N PHE A 528 3.68 -0.94 -14.85
CA PHE A 528 3.39 -2.07 -15.72
C PHE A 528 2.07 -1.94 -16.50
N ALA A 529 1.08 -1.22 -15.96
CA ALA A 529 -0.11 -0.86 -16.74
C ALA A 529 0.21 0.13 -17.87
N TRP A 530 1.12 1.07 -17.61
CA TRP A 530 1.67 1.98 -18.61
C TRP A 530 2.41 1.22 -19.72
N ILE A 531 3.33 0.31 -19.35
CA ILE A 531 4.09 -0.55 -20.25
C ILE A 531 3.14 -1.41 -21.11
N ALA A 532 2.17 -2.08 -20.49
CA ALA A 532 1.19 -2.93 -21.17
C ALA A 532 0.46 -2.19 -22.30
N ALA A 533 -0.02 -0.98 -22.01
CA ALA A 533 -0.75 -0.18 -22.97
C ALA A 533 0.14 0.30 -24.14
N ARG A 534 1.37 0.72 -23.87
CA ARG A 534 2.36 1.11 -24.90
C ARG A 534 2.74 -0.06 -25.79
N HIS A 535 3.07 -1.21 -25.19
CA HIS A 535 3.37 -2.43 -25.92
C HIS A 535 2.19 -2.86 -26.82
N CYS A 536 0.96 -2.84 -26.28
CA CYS A 536 -0.25 -3.15 -27.04
C CYS A 536 -0.46 -2.19 -28.23
N ALA A 537 -0.10 -0.93 -28.09
CA ALA A 537 -0.14 0.07 -29.16
C ALA A 537 0.99 -0.08 -30.20
N GLY A 538 1.97 -0.97 -29.97
CA GLY A 538 3.14 -1.14 -30.83
C GLY A 538 4.23 -0.09 -30.59
N VAL A 539 4.21 0.60 -29.47
CA VAL A 539 5.27 1.51 -29.04
C VAL A 539 6.31 0.68 -28.28
N THR A 540 7.46 0.47 -28.88
CA THR A 540 8.61 -0.18 -28.20
C THR A 540 9.25 0.79 -27.22
N ALA A 541 9.67 0.27 -26.04
CA ALA A 541 10.43 1.03 -25.05
C ALA A 541 11.84 1.33 -25.57
#